data_6bf9da557aef5a694afc8a386c0364a8
#
_entry.id   6bf9da557aef5a694afc8a386c0364a8
#
_cell.length_a   1.000
_cell.length_b   1.000
_cell.length_c   1.000
_cell.angle_alpha   90.00
_cell.angle_beta   90.00
_cell.angle_gamma   90.00
#
_symmetry.space_group_name_H-M   'P 1'
#
loop_
_entity.id
_entity.type
_entity.pdbx_description
1 polymer ?
#
loop_
_entity_poly.entity_id
_entity_poly.type
_entity_poly.pdbx_seq_one_letter_code
_entity_poly.pdbx_strand_id
1 'polypeptide(L)'
;ETHMALAMFEAGGLGIIHRYNTMKEQCLLVRDIAQILEDTSSTNINNIAAAIGTSSDFLQRAQGLVECGVKILCIDVAHGHHVLVEKSLKTLRDFFGERVTIIAGNVATPEAYRDLADWGADGVRIGIGGGSICSTRIQTGHGMPTLQSILDCRDSADAAIIADGGIRTSGDIVKALAAGSDMV
;
A
#
# COMPACT_ATOMS: atom_id res chain seq x y z
N GLU A 1 -16.79 2.71 -1.06
CA GLU A 1 -15.50 2.63 -0.40
C GLU A 1 -15.65 2.12 1.05
N THR A 2 -16.38 2.85 1.94
CA THR A 2 -16.57 2.51 3.35
C THR A 2 -17.00 1.06 3.56
N HIS A 3 -18.09 0.62 2.87
CA HIS A 3 -18.58 -0.76 2.99
C HIS A 3 -17.56 -1.82 2.55
N MET A 4 -16.76 -1.54 1.51
CA MET A 4 -15.74 -2.47 1.06
C MET A 4 -14.59 -2.57 2.08
N ALA A 5 -14.15 -1.44 2.63
CA ALA A 5 -13.10 -1.45 3.66
C ALA A 5 -13.55 -2.22 4.91
N LEU A 6 -14.80 -2.02 5.36
CA LEU A 6 -15.37 -2.74 6.50
C LEU A 6 -15.47 -4.25 6.21
N ALA A 7 -15.96 -4.65 5.03
CA ALA A 7 -16.02 -6.06 4.65
C ALA A 7 -14.63 -6.71 4.60
N MET A 8 -13.60 -5.97 4.15
CA MET A 8 -12.21 -6.45 4.20
C MET A 8 -11.75 -6.66 5.64
N PHE A 9 -12.05 -5.74 6.56
CA PHE A 9 -11.71 -5.90 7.97
C PHE A 9 -12.41 -7.10 8.61
N GLU A 10 -13.70 -7.31 8.32
CA GLU A 10 -14.47 -8.47 8.80
C GLU A 10 -13.88 -9.80 8.28
N ALA A 11 -13.34 -9.78 7.06
CA ALA A 11 -12.67 -10.94 6.47
C ALA A 11 -11.21 -11.13 6.95
N GLY A 12 -10.71 -10.28 7.85
CA GLY A 12 -9.34 -10.33 8.35
C GLY A 12 -8.30 -9.72 7.40
N GLY A 13 -8.76 -8.93 6.42
CA GLY A 13 -7.92 -8.23 5.47
C GLY A 13 -7.77 -6.74 5.78
N LEU A 14 -7.19 -6.01 4.84
CA LEU A 14 -6.95 -4.57 4.91
C LEU A 14 -7.58 -3.86 3.71
N GLY A 15 -8.48 -2.91 3.96
CA GLY A 15 -9.01 -2.01 2.94
C GLY A 15 -8.21 -0.71 2.88
N ILE A 16 -7.67 -0.36 1.73
CA ILE A 16 -6.93 0.90 1.52
C ILE A 16 -7.80 1.86 0.73
N ILE A 17 -8.19 2.98 1.35
CA ILE A 17 -9.04 4.00 0.69
C ILE A 17 -8.23 4.71 -0.41
N HIS A 18 -8.74 4.68 -1.64
CA HIS A 18 -8.04 5.23 -2.81
C HIS A 18 -7.85 6.75 -2.74
N ARG A 19 -6.91 7.28 -3.53
CA ARG A 19 -6.53 8.70 -3.58
C ARG A 19 -7.14 9.50 -4.73
N TYR A 20 -7.98 8.90 -5.56
CA TYR A 20 -8.62 9.55 -6.72
C TYR A 20 -9.88 10.32 -6.34
N ASN A 21 -9.76 11.14 -5.29
CA ASN A 21 -10.76 12.01 -4.72
C ASN A 21 -10.08 13.23 -4.10
N THR A 22 -10.87 14.21 -3.68
CA THR A 22 -10.32 15.34 -2.92
C THR A 22 -9.89 14.86 -1.52
N MET A 23 -8.94 15.57 -0.89
CA MET A 23 -8.54 15.30 0.49
C MET A 23 -9.75 15.31 1.44
N LYS A 24 -10.68 16.23 1.25
CA LYS A 24 -11.89 16.34 2.06
C LYS A 24 -12.77 15.09 1.94
N GLU A 25 -13.02 14.62 0.73
CA GLU A 25 -13.81 13.40 0.48
C GLU A 25 -13.14 12.17 1.07
N GLN A 26 -11.82 12.03 0.89
CA GLN A 26 -11.06 10.93 1.44
C GLN A 26 -11.09 10.93 2.97
N CYS A 27 -10.95 12.11 3.61
CA CYS A 27 -11.07 12.25 5.05
C CYS A 27 -12.49 11.90 5.57
N LEU A 28 -13.52 12.23 4.83
CA LEU A 28 -14.91 11.84 5.21
C LEU A 28 -15.07 10.32 5.20
N LEU A 29 -14.59 9.63 4.16
CA LEU A 29 -14.62 8.15 4.10
C LEU A 29 -13.87 7.51 5.26
N VAL A 30 -12.71 8.05 5.62
CA VAL A 30 -11.90 7.58 6.76
C VAL A 30 -12.65 7.77 8.09
N ARG A 31 -13.26 8.93 8.31
CA ARG A 31 -14.03 9.21 9.53
C ARG A 31 -15.25 8.30 9.66
N ASP A 32 -15.96 8.05 8.57
CA ASP A 32 -17.11 7.13 8.56
C ASP A 32 -16.67 5.72 8.99
N ILE A 33 -15.53 5.24 8.47
CA ILE A 33 -14.95 3.95 8.85
C ILE A 33 -14.57 3.95 10.34
N ALA A 34 -13.86 4.97 10.79
CA ALA A 34 -13.40 5.08 12.17
C ALA A 34 -14.60 5.06 13.14
N GLN A 35 -15.66 5.84 12.86
CA GLN A 35 -16.86 5.88 13.67
C GLN A 35 -17.56 4.51 13.78
N ILE A 36 -17.70 3.79 12.66
CA ILE A 36 -18.32 2.46 12.66
C ILE A 36 -17.49 1.46 13.46
N LEU A 37 -16.16 1.51 13.34
CA LEU A 37 -15.25 0.61 14.08
C LEU A 37 -15.26 0.94 15.58
N GLU A 38 -15.35 2.21 15.97
CA GLU A 38 -15.50 2.64 17.36
C GLU A 38 -16.85 2.15 17.95
N ASP A 39 -17.95 2.37 17.25
CA ASP A 39 -19.30 1.98 17.68
C ASP A 39 -19.43 0.45 17.88
N THR A 40 -18.67 -0.32 17.11
CA THR A 40 -18.63 -1.80 17.22
C THR A 40 -17.54 -2.30 18.17
N SER A 41 -16.79 -1.43 18.80
CA SER A 41 -15.63 -1.77 19.65
C SER A 41 -14.62 -2.69 18.94
N SER A 42 -14.46 -2.49 17.64
CA SER A 42 -13.59 -3.32 16.80
C SER A 42 -12.11 -3.04 17.06
N THR A 43 -11.31 -4.09 17.15
CA THR A 43 -9.84 -3.97 17.23
C THR A 43 -9.23 -3.47 15.93
N ASN A 44 -9.97 -3.48 14.81
CA ASN A 44 -9.51 -3.05 13.49
C ASN A 44 -9.34 -1.53 13.34
N ILE A 45 -9.69 -0.73 14.35
CA ILE A 45 -9.49 0.73 14.32
C ILE A 45 -8.03 1.12 14.09
N ASN A 46 -7.07 0.26 14.46
CA ASN A 46 -5.65 0.47 14.21
C ASN A 46 -5.21 0.10 12.79
N ASN A 47 -6.12 -0.43 11.97
CA ASN A 47 -5.82 -0.87 10.60
C ASN A 47 -6.44 0.04 9.53
N ILE A 48 -6.91 1.24 9.87
CA ILE A 48 -7.46 2.16 8.89
C ILE A 48 -6.35 2.66 7.98
N ALA A 49 -6.49 2.37 6.68
CA ALA A 49 -5.48 2.65 5.67
C ALA A 49 -6.00 3.56 4.55
N ALA A 50 -5.14 4.44 4.06
CA ALA A 50 -5.46 5.31 2.93
C ALA A 50 -4.26 5.52 2.01
N ALA A 51 -4.53 5.59 0.71
CA ALA A 51 -3.53 5.84 -0.31
C ALA A 51 -3.25 7.34 -0.47
N ILE A 52 -1.98 7.66 -0.75
CA ILE A 52 -1.49 8.98 -1.14
C ILE A 52 -0.63 8.87 -2.40
N GLY A 53 -0.41 9.99 -3.07
CA GLY A 53 0.57 10.09 -4.17
C GLY A 53 1.87 10.72 -3.71
N THR A 54 2.65 11.21 -4.70
CA THR A 54 3.91 11.94 -4.51
C THR A 54 3.82 13.39 -5.03
N SER A 55 2.61 13.90 -5.24
CA SER A 55 2.35 15.29 -5.67
C SER A 55 2.74 16.29 -4.57
N SER A 56 2.78 17.57 -4.90
CA SER A 56 3.21 18.62 -3.98
C SER A 56 2.42 18.72 -2.67
N ASP A 57 1.19 18.19 -2.65
CA ASP A 57 0.27 18.19 -1.50
C ASP A 57 0.32 16.89 -0.65
N PHE A 58 1.21 15.95 -0.99
CA PHE A 58 1.21 14.61 -0.37
C PHE A 58 1.33 14.66 1.16
N LEU A 59 2.19 15.53 1.69
CA LEU A 59 2.40 15.65 3.14
C LEU A 59 1.16 16.24 3.83
N GLN A 60 0.56 17.29 3.26
CA GLN A 60 -0.66 17.90 3.80
C GLN A 60 -1.82 16.89 3.78
N ARG A 61 -1.96 16.11 2.70
CA ARG A 61 -2.94 15.03 2.61
C ARG A 61 -2.69 13.95 3.66
N ALA A 62 -1.44 13.51 3.82
CA ALA A 62 -1.08 12.53 4.85
C ALA A 62 -1.42 13.01 6.26
N GLN A 63 -1.10 14.27 6.58
CA GLN A 63 -1.45 14.89 7.87
C GLN A 63 -2.96 14.87 8.11
N GLY A 64 -3.75 15.36 7.16
CA GLY A 64 -5.21 15.37 7.28
C GLY A 64 -5.82 13.98 7.42
N LEU A 65 -5.28 12.98 6.72
CA LEU A 65 -5.73 11.58 6.85
C LEU A 65 -5.41 11.00 8.22
N VAL A 66 -4.21 11.23 8.75
CA VAL A 66 -3.81 10.76 10.08
C VAL A 66 -4.64 11.43 11.17
N GLU A 67 -4.94 12.72 11.05
CA GLU A 67 -5.87 13.43 11.95
C GLU A 67 -7.30 12.88 11.89
N CYS A 68 -7.70 12.28 10.77
CA CYS A 68 -9.00 11.61 10.60
C CYS A 68 -9.01 10.16 11.11
N GLY A 69 -7.87 9.60 11.55
CA GLY A 69 -7.79 8.26 12.13
C GLY A 69 -6.97 7.24 11.33
N VAL A 70 -6.37 7.62 10.20
CA VAL A 70 -5.49 6.70 9.43
C VAL A 70 -4.27 6.32 10.26
N LYS A 71 -3.95 5.04 10.25
CA LYS A 71 -2.75 4.45 10.88
C LYS A 71 -1.78 3.88 9.86
N ILE A 72 -2.25 3.60 8.65
CA ILE A 72 -1.46 3.02 7.57
C ILE A 72 -1.57 3.93 6.35
N LEU A 73 -0.46 4.52 5.92
CA LEU A 73 -0.37 5.30 4.68
C LEU A 73 0.20 4.43 3.56
N CYS A 74 -0.40 4.48 2.38
CA CYS A 74 0.08 3.76 1.21
C CYS A 74 0.49 4.74 0.11
N ILE A 75 1.80 4.85 -0.19
CA ILE A 75 2.28 5.56 -1.38
C ILE A 75 1.97 4.68 -2.59
N ASP A 76 0.96 5.08 -3.36
CA ASP A 76 0.44 4.32 -4.50
C ASP A 76 0.78 4.99 -5.82
N VAL A 77 1.80 4.48 -6.50
CA VAL A 77 2.28 4.98 -7.79
C VAL A 77 2.60 3.85 -8.76
N ALA A 78 2.54 4.14 -10.06
CA ALA A 78 2.80 3.13 -11.10
C ALA A 78 4.25 2.61 -11.12
N HIS A 79 5.21 3.42 -10.65
CA HIS A 79 6.63 3.09 -10.57
C HIS A 79 7.21 3.60 -9.25
N GLY A 80 7.36 2.68 -8.28
CA GLY A 80 7.81 3.01 -6.93
C GLY A 80 9.29 3.38 -6.83
N HIS A 81 10.15 2.82 -7.68
CA HIS A 81 11.57 3.12 -7.68
C HIS A 81 11.87 4.45 -8.38
N HIS A 82 11.50 5.54 -7.73
CA HIS A 82 11.59 6.89 -8.29
C HIS A 82 11.97 7.91 -7.20
N VAL A 83 12.78 8.93 -7.56
CA VAL A 83 13.26 9.98 -6.64
C VAL A 83 12.14 10.71 -5.90
N LEU A 84 10.95 10.85 -6.48
CA LEU A 84 9.81 11.44 -5.77
C LEU A 84 9.28 10.52 -4.67
N VAL A 85 9.34 9.20 -4.84
CA VAL A 85 8.95 8.24 -3.82
C VAL A 85 9.97 8.24 -2.68
N GLU A 86 11.27 8.24 -3.00
CA GLU A 86 12.34 8.40 -2.02
C GLU A 86 12.11 9.65 -1.15
N LYS A 87 11.93 10.80 -1.79
CA LYS A 87 11.67 12.05 -1.09
C LYS A 87 10.42 11.99 -0.22
N SER A 88 9.34 11.40 -0.74
CA SER A 88 8.07 11.29 0.00
C SER A 88 8.22 10.36 1.21
N LEU A 89 8.85 9.18 1.04
CA LEU A 89 9.10 8.24 2.13
C LEU A 89 9.91 8.87 3.26
N LYS A 90 11.06 9.46 2.93
CA LYS A 90 11.93 10.14 3.91
C LYS A 90 11.18 11.26 4.62
N THR A 91 10.43 12.09 3.88
CA THR A 91 9.65 13.19 4.48
C THR A 91 8.56 12.68 5.41
N LEU A 92 7.84 11.63 5.04
CA LEU A 92 6.79 11.04 5.89
C LEU A 92 7.40 10.39 7.13
N ARG A 93 8.51 9.68 7.00
CA ARG A 93 9.20 9.05 8.13
C ARG A 93 9.76 10.10 9.10
N ASP A 94 10.37 11.15 8.58
CA ASP A 94 10.86 12.27 9.40
C ASP A 94 9.73 12.97 10.17
N PHE A 95 8.55 13.11 9.52
CA PHE A 95 7.41 13.81 10.13
C PHE A 95 6.64 12.95 11.14
N PHE A 96 6.33 11.69 10.77
CA PHE A 96 5.47 10.82 11.57
C PHE A 96 6.27 9.88 12.50
N GLY A 97 7.55 9.61 12.22
CA GLY A 97 8.31 8.56 12.91
C GLY A 97 7.60 7.21 12.81
N GLU A 98 7.53 6.48 13.89
CA GLU A 98 6.88 5.17 14.01
C GLU A 98 5.37 5.24 14.30
N ARG A 99 4.77 6.44 14.31
CA ARG A 99 3.34 6.62 14.61
C ARG A 99 2.42 6.11 13.52
N VAL A 100 2.95 5.92 12.32
CA VAL A 100 2.21 5.50 11.13
C VAL A 100 3.01 4.42 10.40
N THR A 101 2.34 3.34 10.04
CA THR A 101 2.89 2.34 9.11
C THR A 101 2.86 2.90 7.68
N ILE A 102 3.96 2.77 6.95
CA ILE A 102 4.09 3.27 5.58
C ILE A 102 4.28 2.10 4.62
N ILE A 103 3.30 1.91 3.75
CA ILE A 103 3.39 1.00 2.61
C ILE A 103 3.76 1.80 1.38
N ALA A 104 4.63 1.29 0.52
CA ALA A 104 4.98 1.94 -0.74
C ALA A 104 5.05 0.97 -1.91
N GLY A 105 4.81 1.43 -3.10
CA GLY A 105 4.95 0.63 -4.33
C GLY A 105 4.39 1.36 -5.56
N ASN A 106 4.45 0.69 -6.72
CA ASN A 106 4.85 -0.70 -6.88
C ASN A 106 6.28 -0.83 -7.44
N VAL A 107 6.93 -1.92 -7.09
CA VAL A 107 8.26 -2.29 -7.61
C VAL A 107 8.26 -3.76 -8.07
N ALA A 108 9.32 -4.21 -8.73
CA ALA A 108 9.42 -5.58 -9.24
C ALA A 108 10.81 -6.19 -9.10
N THR A 109 11.80 -5.47 -8.58
CA THR A 109 13.19 -5.92 -8.50
C THR A 109 13.73 -5.87 -7.07
N PRO A 110 14.70 -6.73 -6.71
CA PRO A 110 15.33 -6.73 -5.38
C PRO A 110 15.97 -5.39 -5.01
N GLU A 111 16.58 -4.73 -5.98
CA GLU A 111 17.20 -3.41 -5.78
C GLU A 111 16.14 -2.38 -5.37
N ALA A 112 15.07 -2.27 -6.15
CA ALA A 112 13.98 -1.35 -5.85
C ALA A 112 13.31 -1.65 -4.51
N TYR A 113 13.12 -2.94 -4.17
CA TYR A 113 12.55 -3.35 -2.90
C TYR A 113 13.43 -2.91 -1.72
N ARG A 114 14.76 -3.15 -1.78
CA ARG A 114 15.69 -2.69 -0.75
C ARG A 114 15.67 -1.18 -0.59
N ASP A 115 15.74 -0.45 -1.71
CA ASP A 115 15.76 1.00 -1.67
C ASP A 115 14.50 1.57 -1.02
N LEU A 116 13.30 1.04 -1.32
CA LEU A 116 12.06 1.49 -0.66
C LEU A 116 12.08 1.19 0.85
N ALA A 117 12.57 0.03 1.25
CA ALA A 117 12.75 -0.33 2.67
C ALA A 117 13.75 0.63 3.36
N ASP A 118 14.91 0.86 2.75
CA ASP A 118 15.94 1.79 3.26
C ASP A 118 15.46 3.24 3.33
N TRP A 119 14.55 3.65 2.44
CA TRP A 119 13.92 4.98 2.48
C TRP A 119 12.83 5.10 3.54
N GLY A 120 12.47 4.01 4.23
CA GLY A 120 11.58 3.99 5.39
C GLY A 120 10.19 3.40 5.14
N ALA A 121 10.00 2.55 4.13
CA ALA A 121 8.79 1.77 3.98
C ALA A 121 8.79 0.57 4.94
N ASP A 122 7.68 0.35 5.65
CA ASP A 122 7.45 -0.83 6.50
C ASP A 122 6.95 -2.02 5.66
N GLY A 123 6.27 -1.72 4.56
CA GLY A 123 5.79 -2.72 3.61
C GLY A 123 5.94 -2.23 2.18
N VAL A 124 6.25 -3.16 1.28
CA VAL A 124 6.46 -2.84 -0.14
C VAL A 124 5.54 -3.69 -1.02
N ARG A 125 4.78 -3.00 -1.88
CA ARG A 125 3.93 -3.66 -2.88
C ARG A 125 4.77 -4.07 -4.07
N ILE A 126 4.82 -5.38 -4.32
CA ILE A 126 5.58 -6.01 -5.40
C ILE A 126 4.64 -6.51 -6.48
N GLY A 127 4.79 -5.98 -7.69
CA GLY A 127 4.02 -6.35 -8.88
C GLY A 127 3.89 -5.23 -9.88
N ILE A 128 4.42 -5.43 -11.08
CA ILE A 128 4.32 -4.48 -12.21
C ILE A 128 3.65 -5.18 -13.40
N GLY A 129 2.50 -4.66 -13.81
CA GLY A 129 1.80 -5.12 -15.01
C GLY A 129 0.96 -6.39 -14.84
N GLY A 130 0.85 -6.96 -13.61
CA GLY A 130 0.12 -8.20 -13.33
C GLY A 130 -1.39 -8.03 -13.15
N GLY A 131 -1.88 -6.82 -12.87
CA GLY A 131 -3.30 -6.55 -12.62
C GLY A 131 -4.18 -6.77 -13.86
N SER A 132 -5.42 -7.22 -13.64
CA SER A 132 -6.35 -7.52 -14.74
C SER A 132 -6.75 -6.29 -15.56
N ILE A 133 -6.76 -5.11 -14.94
CA ILE A 133 -7.05 -3.82 -15.58
C ILE A 133 -5.79 -2.98 -15.81
N CYS A 134 -4.59 -3.54 -15.53
CA CYS A 134 -3.34 -2.81 -15.65
C CYS A 134 -2.99 -2.54 -17.12
N SER A 135 -2.80 -1.27 -17.46
CA SER A 135 -2.39 -0.83 -18.79
C SER A 135 -0.89 -0.68 -18.97
N THR A 136 -0.08 -0.87 -17.93
CA THR A 136 1.36 -0.63 -17.95
C THR A 136 2.07 -1.39 -19.06
N ARG A 137 1.77 -2.69 -19.26
CA ARG A 137 2.36 -3.50 -20.32
C ARG A 137 2.04 -2.99 -21.71
N ILE A 138 0.80 -2.49 -21.90
CA ILE A 138 0.32 -1.96 -23.19
C ILE A 138 0.99 -0.61 -23.46
N GLN A 139 1.05 0.26 -22.46
CA GLN A 139 1.55 1.62 -22.62
C GLN A 139 3.08 1.70 -22.68
N THR A 140 3.77 0.88 -21.90
CA THR A 140 5.23 0.99 -21.72
C THR A 140 6.01 -0.20 -22.27
N GLY A 141 5.34 -1.31 -22.58
CA GLY A 141 5.98 -2.59 -22.92
C GLY A 141 6.66 -3.29 -21.72
N HIS A 142 6.54 -2.73 -20.51
CA HIS A 142 7.20 -3.25 -19.30
C HIS A 142 6.21 -3.98 -18.39
N GLY A 143 6.70 -5.03 -17.77
CA GLY A 143 6.00 -5.81 -16.76
C GLY A 143 6.84 -7.00 -16.34
N MET A 144 6.55 -7.52 -15.16
CA MET A 144 7.22 -8.70 -14.64
C MET A 144 6.20 -9.65 -14.02
N PRO A 145 6.37 -10.98 -14.16
CA PRO A 145 5.50 -11.94 -13.47
C PRO A 145 5.61 -11.74 -11.95
N THR A 146 4.49 -11.49 -11.28
CA THR A 146 4.45 -11.16 -9.85
C THR A 146 5.12 -12.22 -8.99
N LEU A 147 4.87 -13.51 -9.27
CA LEU A 147 5.48 -14.61 -8.52
C LEU A 147 7.01 -14.60 -8.61
N GLN A 148 7.55 -14.33 -9.81
CA GLN A 148 9.01 -14.22 -9.98
C GLN A 148 9.56 -13.03 -9.20
N SER A 149 8.90 -11.87 -9.25
CA SER A 149 9.33 -10.70 -8.49
C SER A 149 9.37 -10.96 -6.98
N ILE A 150 8.39 -11.71 -6.43
CA ILE A 150 8.38 -12.08 -5.01
C ILE A 150 9.57 -12.98 -4.68
N LEU A 151 9.80 -14.03 -5.48
CA LEU A 151 10.93 -14.96 -5.30
C LEU A 151 12.28 -14.25 -5.33
N ASP A 152 12.43 -13.26 -6.20
CA ASP A 152 13.67 -12.49 -6.33
C ASP A 152 13.87 -11.51 -5.16
N CYS A 153 12.78 -10.95 -4.61
CA CYS A 153 12.83 -9.90 -3.58
C CYS A 153 12.92 -10.44 -2.15
N ARG A 154 12.33 -11.60 -1.84
CA ARG A 154 12.04 -12.10 -0.48
C ARG A 154 13.21 -12.10 0.52
N ASP A 155 14.44 -12.24 0.04
CA ASP A 155 15.63 -12.31 0.89
C ASP A 155 16.47 -11.01 0.82
N SER A 156 15.89 -9.91 0.28
CA SER A 156 16.67 -8.70 -0.06
C SER A 156 16.57 -7.57 0.96
N ALA A 157 15.52 -7.55 1.81
CA ALA A 157 15.32 -6.59 2.90
C ALA A 157 14.30 -7.13 3.90
N ASP A 158 14.11 -6.42 5.03
CA ASP A 158 13.24 -6.85 6.13
C ASP A 158 11.82 -6.21 6.07
N ALA A 159 11.52 -5.36 5.09
CA ALA A 159 10.17 -4.81 4.93
C ALA A 159 9.16 -5.89 4.53
N ALA A 160 7.92 -5.79 4.98
CA ALA A 160 6.87 -6.74 4.59
C ALA A 160 6.62 -6.72 3.08
N ILE A 161 6.54 -7.88 2.45
CA ILE A 161 6.21 -8.04 1.03
C ILE A 161 4.71 -8.18 0.84
N ILE A 162 4.13 -7.30 0.03
CA ILE A 162 2.72 -7.37 -0.39
C ILE A 162 2.67 -7.74 -1.86
N ALA A 163 2.20 -8.94 -2.19
CA ALA A 163 2.05 -9.37 -3.57
C ALA A 163 0.86 -8.66 -4.23
N ASP A 164 1.12 -7.92 -5.32
CA ASP A 164 0.10 -7.11 -5.98
C ASP A 164 -0.08 -7.44 -7.45
N GLY A 165 -1.31 -7.81 -7.79
CA GLY A 165 -1.73 -8.08 -9.16
C GLY A 165 -1.50 -9.51 -9.64
N GLY A 166 -2.45 -9.99 -10.46
CA GLY A 166 -2.41 -11.32 -11.06
C GLY A 166 -2.90 -12.45 -10.15
N ILE A 167 -3.32 -12.17 -8.92
CA ILE A 167 -3.87 -13.13 -7.96
C ILE A 167 -5.38 -13.21 -8.16
N ARG A 168 -5.89 -14.36 -8.58
CA ARG A 168 -7.30 -14.56 -8.98
C ARG A 168 -8.01 -15.67 -8.23
N THR A 169 -7.27 -16.58 -7.64
CA THR A 169 -7.78 -17.77 -6.97
C THR A 169 -7.11 -17.96 -5.63
N SER A 170 -7.72 -18.74 -4.74
CA SER A 170 -7.09 -19.14 -3.48
C SER A 170 -5.76 -19.85 -3.68
N GLY A 171 -5.62 -20.63 -4.75
CA GLY A 171 -4.36 -21.26 -5.13
C GLY A 171 -3.26 -20.25 -5.46
N ASP A 172 -3.60 -19.10 -6.07
CA ASP A 172 -2.64 -18.05 -6.36
C ASP A 172 -2.21 -17.33 -5.07
N ILE A 173 -3.13 -17.13 -4.12
CA ILE A 173 -2.81 -16.60 -2.78
C ILE A 173 -1.77 -17.51 -2.10
N VAL A 174 -2.03 -18.83 -2.05
CA VAL A 174 -1.11 -19.80 -1.44
C VAL A 174 0.25 -19.78 -2.12
N LYS A 175 0.32 -19.68 -3.45
CA LYS A 175 1.58 -19.59 -4.18
C LYS A 175 2.36 -18.32 -3.83
N ALA A 176 1.69 -17.18 -3.76
CA ALA A 176 2.32 -15.91 -3.41
C ALA A 176 2.90 -15.96 -1.99
N LEU A 177 2.12 -16.44 -1.02
CA LEU A 177 2.58 -16.59 0.37
C LEU A 177 3.72 -17.61 0.48
N ALA A 178 3.63 -18.77 -0.20
CA ALA A 178 4.69 -19.76 -0.23
C ALA A 178 5.98 -19.26 -0.91
N ALA A 179 5.86 -18.30 -1.85
CA ALA A 179 7.01 -17.68 -2.49
C ALA A 179 7.73 -16.67 -1.59
N GLY A 180 7.12 -16.23 -0.50
CA GLY A 180 7.71 -15.34 0.49
C GLY A 180 7.02 -13.99 0.62
N SER A 181 5.79 -13.81 0.11
CA SER A 181 5.01 -12.62 0.46
C SER A 181 4.34 -12.78 1.83
N ASP A 182 4.23 -11.70 2.58
CA ASP A 182 3.54 -11.65 3.87
C ASP A 182 2.04 -11.42 3.69
N MET A 183 1.67 -10.72 2.61
CA MET A 183 0.29 -10.37 2.26
C MET A 183 0.07 -10.45 0.74
N VAL A 184 -1.19 -10.49 0.32
CA VAL A 184 -1.60 -10.44 -1.09
C VAL A 184 -2.69 -9.39 -1.29
#